data_2b25c1b907dea0cb651d5e2ad3d4ee62
#
_entry.id   2b25c1b907dea0cb651d5e2ad3d4ee62
#
_cell.length_a   1.000
_cell.length_b   1.000
_cell.length_c   1.000
_cell.angle_alpha   90.00
_cell.angle_beta   90.00
_cell.angle_gamma   90.00
#
_symmetry.space_group_name_H-M   'P 1'
#
loop_
_entity.id
_entity.type
_entity.pdbx_description
1 polymer ?
#
loop_
_entity_poly.entity_id
_entity_poly.type
_entity_poly.pdbx_seq_one_letter_code
_entity_poly.pdbx_strand_id
1 'polypeptide(L)'
;MLLHRSHLRLLALLCLLCPSHYLHAVSPRLLPAHSQVFQDAGNVTCRYRLEGLQTEFTKANLPEAHYSSLRPGNYTFQVTCDSPQLGQTMSGADSFIVAAPWWQRWWAEIVGIGGVALLVWGILWSRYRDRRENERLERAVAERSAELAQANRELQEASLSDPLTGIRNRRFFQSMIPADASQATRAYRGSEVYGRDHRDLIFFLVDIDHFKDVNDKYGHDAGDRVLVQIAQRLSRVVRESDFLIRWGGEEFLVVFRAAERSDGELLASRILQAINGNEFDLGNGGRLAKSCSVGWAAFPWLPPAFSNLSVDEVLRLADRGLYLAKQQGRNQAVGQIPTTNCPTTNSPAPNSPAATNVISKPDKYCNLEQLLEDDLIREVRTPGSIPNARAEIGKSVSA
;
A
#
# COMPACT_ATOMS: atom_id res chain seq x y z
N MET A 1 -7.62 -27.81 -5.88
CA MET A 1 -7.69 -29.26 -5.61
C MET A 1 -7.95 -30.05 -6.89
N LEU A 2 -7.20 -29.80 -7.99
CA LEU A 2 -7.39 -30.43 -9.31
C LEU A 2 -6.05 -30.68 -10.04
N LEU A 3 -4.91 -30.69 -9.35
CA LEU A 3 -3.56 -30.82 -9.94
C LEU A 3 -2.87 -32.15 -9.61
N HIS A 4 -3.58 -33.13 -9.04
CA HIS A 4 -2.94 -34.38 -8.57
C HIS A 4 -3.28 -35.65 -9.36
N ARG A 5 -4.00 -35.53 -10.50
CA ARG A 5 -4.39 -36.73 -11.30
C ARG A 5 -3.58 -36.96 -12.59
N SER A 6 -2.78 -36.01 -13.03
CA SER A 6 -2.00 -36.14 -14.27
C SER A 6 -0.63 -36.84 -14.11
N HIS A 7 -0.03 -36.81 -12.92
CA HIS A 7 1.27 -37.47 -12.69
C HIS A 7 1.21 -38.98 -12.48
N LEU A 8 0.08 -39.54 -12.05
CA LEU A 8 -0.06 -40.99 -11.85
C LEU A 8 -0.25 -41.75 -13.16
N ARG A 9 -0.73 -41.10 -14.23
CA ARG A 9 -0.89 -41.77 -15.54
C ARG A 9 0.41 -41.88 -16.34
N LEU A 10 1.38 -41.00 -16.13
CA LEU A 10 2.68 -41.05 -16.79
C LEU A 10 3.59 -42.14 -16.20
N LEU A 11 3.50 -42.42 -14.89
CA LEU A 11 4.28 -43.50 -14.25
C LEU A 11 3.73 -44.88 -14.62
N ALA A 12 2.45 -45.03 -14.88
CA ALA A 12 1.84 -46.31 -15.30
C ALA A 12 2.21 -46.66 -16.75
N LEU A 13 2.49 -45.68 -17.64
CA LEU A 13 2.94 -45.93 -19.01
C LEU A 13 4.45 -46.30 -19.06
N LEU A 14 5.26 -45.84 -18.12
CA LEU A 14 6.68 -46.21 -18.05
C LEU A 14 6.90 -47.64 -17.50
N CYS A 15 5.98 -48.18 -16.69
CA CYS A 15 6.03 -49.55 -16.21
C CYS A 15 5.58 -50.59 -17.28
N LEU A 16 4.87 -50.19 -18.32
CA LEU A 16 4.46 -51.07 -19.42
C LEU A 16 5.54 -51.25 -20.48
N LEU A 17 6.66 -50.52 -20.41
CA LEU A 17 7.82 -50.62 -21.32
C LEU A 17 8.98 -51.46 -20.70
N CYS A 18 8.79 -52.06 -19.52
CA CYS A 18 9.73 -53.04 -19.00
C CYS A 18 9.36 -54.41 -19.59
N PRO A 19 10.09 -54.90 -20.61
CA PRO A 19 9.83 -56.24 -21.08
C PRO A 19 10.32 -57.20 -19.99
N SER A 20 9.35 -57.75 -19.26
CA SER A 20 9.61 -59.00 -18.51
C SER A 20 10.32 -59.94 -19.43
N HIS A 21 11.51 -60.35 -19.00
CA HIS A 21 12.35 -61.30 -19.68
C HIS A 21 11.55 -62.56 -20.03
N TYR A 22 11.06 -62.63 -21.24
CA TYR A 22 10.68 -63.95 -21.78
C TYR A 22 11.97 -64.66 -22.11
N LEU A 23 12.42 -65.47 -21.21
CA LEU A 23 13.33 -66.57 -21.44
C LEU A 23 12.65 -67.55 -22.41
N HIS A 24 12.82 -67.31 -23.71
CA HIS A 24 12.57 -68.41 -24.66
C HIS A 24 13.68 -69.43 -24.37
N ALA A 25 13.39 -70.45 -23.64
CA ALA A 25 14.15 -71.65 -23.66
C ALA A 25 14.09 -72.19 -25.09
N VAL A 26 15.13 -71.92 -25.86
CA VAL A 26 15.31 -72.62 -27.14
C VAL A 26 15.74 -74.04 -26.80
N SER A 27 14.75 -74.89 -26.77
CA SER A 27 15.05 -76.34 -26.75
C SER A 27 15.66 -76.64 -28.12
N PRO A 28 16.92 -77.15 -28.19
CA PRO A 28 17.45 -77.62 -29.43
C PRO A 28 16.56 -78.76 -29.90
N ARG A 29 15.86 -78.57 -31.03
CA ARG A 29 15.16 -79.68 -31.69
C ARG A 29 16.25 -80.65 -32.10
N LEU A 30 16.43 -81.70 -31.36
CA LEU A 30 17.23 -82.82 -31.78
C LEU A 30 16.71 -83.25 -33.12
N LEU A 31 17.59 -83.24 -34.13
CA LEU A 31 17.26 -83.69 -35.47
C LEU A 31 16.65 -85.11 -35.41
N PRO A 32 15.51 -85.38 -36.03
CA PRO A 32 14.79 -86.63 -35.91
C PRO A 32 15.52 -87.82 -36.59
N ALA A 33 16.72 -87.63 -37.08
CA ALA A 33 17.38 -88.68 -37.89
C ALA A 33 18.17 -89.72 -37.04
N HIS A 34 18.31 -89.60 -35.73
CA HIS A 34 19.16 -90.47 -34.96
C HIS A 34 18.55 -90.94 -33.61
N SER A 35 17.23 -90.99 -33.49
CA SER A 35 16.57 -91.46 -32.25
C SER A 35 16.72 -92.96 -31.99
N GLN A 36 17.29 -93.67 -32.94
CA GLN A 36 17.54 -95.11 -32.77
C GLN A 36 18.85 -95.45 -32.07
N VAL A 37 19.79 -94.52 -31.93
CA VAL A 37 21.12 -94.76 -31.34
C VAL A 37 21.08 -94.60 -29.79
N PHE A 38 20.07 -94.01 -29.23
CA PHE A 38 19.97 -93.78 -27.77
C PHE A 38 19.24 -94.83 -27.02
N GLN A 39 18.73 -95.90 -27.64
CA GLN A 39 18.06 -96.98 -26.95
C GLN A 39 18.98 -98.03 -26.28
N ASP A 40 20.27 -98.06 -26.64
CA ASP A 40 21.29 -98.89 -26.02
C ASP A 40 22.36 -98.05 -25.29
N ALA A 41 21.99 -97.26 -24.32
CA ALA A 41 22.81 -96.20 -23.71
C ALA A 41 23.75 -96.72 -22.59
N GLY A 42 24.36 -97.84 -22.70
CA GLY A 42 25.26 -98.32 -21.65
C GLY A 42 26.64 -97.60 -21.61
N ASN A 43 27.21 -97.09 -22.73
CA ASN A 43 28.60 -96.62 -22.75
C ASN A 43 28.89 -95.50 -23.83
N VAL A 44 27.98 -94.61 -24.12
CA VAL A 44 28.23 -93.48 -25.04
C VAL A 44 28.64 -92.27 -24.23
N THR A 45 29.81 -91.66 -24.53
CA THR A 45 30.25 -90.44 -23.88
C THR A 45 30.09 -89.28 -24.90
N CYS A 46 29.18 -88.35 -24.57
CA CYS A 46 28.96 -87.17 -25.39
C CYS A 46 29.64 -85.96 -24.74
N ARG A 47 30.14 -85.05 -25.65
CA ARG A 47 30.73 -83.81 -25.27
C ARG A 47 30.03 -82.72 -26.15
N TYR A 48 29.73 -81.54 -25.57
CA TYR A 48 29.14 -80.46 -26.29
C TYR A 48 29.88 -79.16 -26.05
N ARG A 49 29.79 -78.24 -27.02
CA ARG A 49 30.27 -76.88 -26.87
C ARG A 49 29.34 -75.94 -27.59
N LEU A 50 29.20 -74.74 -27.05
CA LEU A 50 28.53 -73.62 -27.74
C LEU A 50 29.60 -72.68 -28.29
N GLU A 51 29.89 -72.78 -29.60
CA GLU A 51 30.81 -71.90 -30.29
C GLU A 51 30.25 -70.47 -30.27
N GLY A 52 31.05 -69.49 -29.90
CA GLY A 52 30.64 -68.12 -29.57
C GLY A 52 30.54 -67.82 -28.06
N LEU A 53 30.48 -68.88 -27.20
CA LEU A 53 30.48 -68.72 -25.75
C LEU A 53 31.58 -69.50 -25.06
N GLN A 54 31.87 -70.74 -25.54
CA GLN A 54 32.81 -71.67 -24.94
C GLN A 54 33.88 -72.05 -25.97
N THR A 55 35.12 -72.15 -25.52
CA THR A 55 36.27 -72.62 -26.34
C THR A 55 36.48 -74.09 -26.22
N GLU A 56 36.11 -74.73 -25.08
CA GLU A 56 36.36 -76.15 -24.78
C GLU A 56 35.08 -76.96 -24.80
N PHE A 57 35.20 -78.27 -25.11
CA PHE A 57 34.10 -79.22 -25.03
C PHE A 57 33.79 -79.59 -23.59
N THR A 58 32.56 -79.44 -23.18
CA THR A 58 32.06 -79.84 -21.86
C THR A 58 31.47 -81.30 -21.94
N LYS A 59 31.78 -82.16 -21.00
CA LYS A 59 31.21 -83.48 -20.95
C LYS A 59 29.72 -83.44 -20.61
N ALA A 60 28.89 -84.11 -21.40
CA ALA A 60 27.44 -84.11 -21.17
C ALA A 60 27.12 -85.14 -20.05
N ASN A 61 26.61 -84.62 -18.93
CA ASN A 61 26.11 -85.50 -17.85
C ASN A 61 24.60 -85.72 -17.98
N LEU A 62 23.91 -84.88 -18.77
CA LEU A 62 22.47 -84.93 -19.03
C LEU A 62 22.25 -84.70 -20.52
N PRO A 63 21.15 -85.19 -21.11
CA PRO A 63 20.84 -85.00 -22.51
C PRO A 63 20.44 -83.55 -22.85
N GLU A 64 20.52 -82.59 -21.93
CA GLU A 64 20.09 -81.21 -22.06
C GLU A 64 21.22 -80.25 -21.65
N ALA A 65 21.43 -79.21 -22.40
CA ALA A 65 22.36 -78.15 -22.08
C ALA A 65 21.55 -76.82 -21.90
N HIS A 66 21.67 -76.23 -20.72
CA HIS A 66 20.97 -75.01 -20.38
C HIS A 66 21.95 -73.81 -20.39
N TYR A 67 21.62 -72.78 -21.16
CA TYR A 67 22.36 -71.55 -21.18
C TYR A 67 21.44 -70.41 -20.74
N SER A 68 21.81 -69.71 -19.69
CA SER A 68 21.13 -68.52 -19.22
C SER A 68 21.80 -67.26 -19.77
N SER A 69 21.03 -66.32 -20.34
CA SER A 69 21.49 -65.02 -20.81
C SER A 69 22.54 -65.00 -21.91
N LEU A 70 22.17 -65.51 -23.08
CA LEU A 70 23.03 -65.37 -24.28
C LEU A 70 22.94 -63.91 -24.79
N ARG A 71 24.10 -63.31 -25.14
CA ARG A 71 24.17 -62.01 -25.80
C ARG A 71 23.70 -62.12 -27.27
N PRO A 72 23.15 -61.05 -27.84
CA PRO A 72 22.85 -61.07 -29.30
C PRO A 72 24.08 -61.47 -30.09
N GLY A 73 23.92 -62.42 -30.98
CA GLY A 73 25.02 -62.94 -31.79
C GLY A 73 24.69 -64.27 -32.46
N ASN A 74 25.62 -64.78 -33.24
CA ASN A 74 25.51 -66.08 -33.89
C ASN A 74 26.19 -67.12 -33.00
N TYR A 75 25.48 -68.19 -32.77
CA TYR A 75 25.96 -69.30 -31.96
C TYR A 75 25.86 -70.60 -32.74
N THR A 76 26.87 -71.47 -32.61
CA THR A 76 26.82 -72.82 -33.17
C THR A 76 26.98 -73.85 -32.05
N PHE A 77 25.93 -74.63 -31.85
CA PHE A 77 25.95 -75.72 -30.88
C PHE A 77 26.53 -76.95 -31.53
N GLN A 78 27.62 -77.46 -31.01
CA GLN A 78 28.33 -78.65 -31.50
C GLN A 78 28.28 -79.75 -30.45
N VAL A 79 27.92 -80.97 -30.88
CA VAL A 79 27.90 -82.15 -30.07
C VAL A 79 28.76 -83.24 -30.73
N THR A 80 29.56 -83.86 -29.94
CA THR A 80 30.37 -85.02 -30.36
C THR A 80 30.17 -86.16 -29.37
N CYS A 81 29.74 -87.29 -29.88
CA CYS A 81 29.51 -88.54 -29.07
C CYS A 81 30.43 -89.63 -29.58
N ASP A 82 31.17 -90.24 -28.66
CA ASP A 82 32.07 -91.35 -28.89
C ASP A 82 31.42 -92.65 -28.36
N SER A 83 31.24 -93.62 -29.26
CA SER A 83 30.75 -94.96 -28.91
C SER A 83 31.89 -95.98 -28.97
N PRO A 84 32.38 -96.48 -27.84
CA PRO A 84 33.48 -97.44 -27.78
C PRO A 84 33.14 -98.77 -28.44
N GLN A 85 31.84 -99.11 -28.50
CA GLN A 85 31.36 -100.41 -29.02
C GLN A 85 31.31 -100.43 -30.54
N LEU A 86 31.13 -99.30 -31.21
CA LEU A 86 31.03 -99.16 -32.66
C LEU A 86 32.30 -98.62 -33.30
N GLY A 87 33.26 -98.13 -32.49
CA GLY A 87 34.49 -97.50 -32.96
C GLY A 87 34.24 -96.23 -33.88
N GLN A 88 33.06 -95.61 -33.71
CA GLN A 88 32.67 -94.47 -34.51
C GLN A 88 32.40 -93.26 -33.61
N THR A 89 32.92 -92.09 -34.04
CA THR A 89 32.59 -90.78 -33.45
C THR A 89 31.54 -90.08 -34.32
N MET A 90 30.42 -89.79 -33.69
CA MET A 90 29.36 -88.99 -34.37
C MET A 90 29.43 -87.57 -33.93
N SER A 91 29.39 -86.60 -34.83
CA SER A 91 29.36 -85.17 -34.59
C SER A 91 28.17 -84.51 -35.26
N GLY A 92 27.49 -83.63 -34.53
CA GLY A 92 26.40 -82.79 -35.04
C GLY A 92 26.64 -81.32 -34.67
N ALA A 93 26.26 -80.45 -35.58
CA ALA A 93 26.33 -79.00 -35.31
C ALA A 93 25.04 -78.32 -35.79
N ASP A 94 24.49 -77.44 -34.93
CA ASP A 94 23.30 -76.59 -35.23
C ASP A 94 23.61 -75.16 -34.92
N SER A 95 23.27 -74.25 -35.84
CA SER A 95 23.55 -72.84 -35.68
C SER A 95 22.25 -72.03 -35.51
N PHE A 96 22.25 -71.15 -34.55
CA PHE A 96 21.12 -70.26 -34.32
C PHE A 96 21.60 -68.84 -34.04
N ILE A 97 20.70 -67.88 -34.27
CA ILE A 97 20.96 -66.45 -34.10
C ILE A 97 20.13 -65.94 -32.95
N VAL A 98 20.76 -65.32 -31.93
CA VAL A 98 20.08 -64.55 -30.93
C VAL A 98 19.96 -63.11 -31.39
N ALA A 99 18.73 -62.71 -31.74
CA ALA A 99 18.47 -61.36 -32.24
C ALA A 99 18.59 -60.31 -31.17
N ALA A 100 19.17 -59.14 -31.48
CA ALA A 100 19.16 -58.00 -30.57
C ALA A 100 17.72 -57.49 -30.35
N PRO A 101 17.37 -57.13 -29.13
CA PRO A 101 16.05 -56.57 -28.81
C PRO A 101 15.81 -55.31 -29.59
N TRP A 102 14.54 -55.00 -29.90
CA TRP A 102 14.15 -53.90 -30.77
C TRP A 102 14.61 -52.52 -30.29
N TRP A 103 14.75 -52.35 -28.96
CA TRP A 103 15.22 -51.09 -28.35
C TRP A 103 16.72 -50.80 -28.55
N GLN A 104 17.50 -51.76 -28.95
CA GLN A 104 18.91 -51.59 -29.34
C GLN A 104 19.09 -51.19 -30.81
N ARG A 105 17.99 -51.00 -31.55
CA ARG A 105 18.04 -50.53 -32.93
C ARG A 105 18.14 -49.01 -32.98
N TRP A 106 18.95 -48.45 -33.83
CA TRP A 106 19.23 -47.03 -33.99
C TRP A 106 17.99 -46.11 -34.05
N TRP A 107 16.89 -46.61 -34.64
CA TRP A 107 15.64 -45.86 -34.72
C TRP A 107 14.95 -45.67 -33.37
N ALA A 108 15.11 -46.59 -32.41
CA ALA A 108 14.53 -46.48 -31.07
C ALA A 108 15.20 -45.34 -30.28
N GLU A 109 16.49 -45.11 -30.46
CA GLU A 109 17.24 -44.00 -29.88
C GLU A 109 16.73 -42.67 -30.45
N ILE A 110 16.50 -42.58 -31.76
CA ILE A 110 15.95 -41.37 -32.39
C ILE A 110 14.54 -41.06 -31.89
N VAL A 111 13.68 -42.07 -31.75
CA VAL A 111 12.33 -41.88 -31.21
C VAL A 111 12.38 -41.43 -29.75
N GLY A 112 13.29 -41.99 -28.94
CA GLY A 112 13.50 -41.58 -27.55
C GLY A 112 13.97 -40.14 -27.45
N ILE A 113 14.99 -39.74 -28.22
CA ILE A 113 15.47 -38.34 -28.23
C ILE A 113 14.40 -37.39 -28.74
N GLY A 114 13.66 -37.76 -29.79
CA GLY A 114 12.54 -36.96 -30.31
C GLY A 114 11.43 -36.76 -29.28
N GLY A 115 11.08 -37.80 -28.51
CA GLY A 115 10.11 -37.72 -27.43
C GLY A 115 10.55 -36.78 -26.31
N VAL A 116 11.80 -36.86 -25.89
CA VAL A 116 12.36 -35.93 -24.87
C VAL A 116 12.38 -34.52 -25.42
N ALA A 117 12.79 -34.31 -26.65
CA ALA A 117 12.81 -32.96 -27.26
C ALA A 117 11.41 -32.34 -27.31
N LEU A 118 10.37 -33.11 -27.66
CA LEU A 118 8.98 -32.65 -27.66
C LEU A 118 8.49 -32.30 -26.25
N LEU A 119 8.83 -33.09 -25.26
CA LEU A 119 8.49 -32.80 -23.86
C LEU A 119 9.14 -31.51 -23.37
N VAL A 120 10.44 -31.35 -23.62
CA VAL A 120 11.18 -30.11 -23.29
C VAL A 120 10.57 -28.91 -24.01
N TRP A 121 10.30 -29.04 -25.31
CA TRP A 121 9.66 -27.99 -26.10
C TRP A 121 8.27 -27.63 -25.55
N GLY A 122 7.45 -28.62 -25.19
CA GLY A 122 6.15 -28.40 -24.58
C GLY A 122 6.20 -27.65 -23.23
N ILE A 123 7.19 -28.00 -22.39
CA ILE A 123 7.42 -27.33 -21.10
C ILE A 123 7.87 -25.87 -21.34
N LEU A 124 8.82 -25.65 -22.25
CA LEU A 124 9.31 -24.31 -22.56
C LEU A 124 8.21 -23.43 -23.16
N TRP A 125 7.39 -24.01 -24.05
CA TRP A 125 6.23 -23.32 -24.66
C TRP A 125 5.20 -22.93 -23.61
N SER A 126 4.85 -23.85 -22.70
CA SER A 126 3.93 -23.57 -21.60
C SER A 126 4.45 -22.43 -20.72
N ARG A 127 5.73 -22.51 -20.30
CA ARG A 127 6.34 -21.45 -19.48
C ARG A 127 6.41 -20.10 -20.18
N TYR A 128 6.68 -20.09 -21.48
CA TYR A 128 6.69 -18.87 -22.28
C TYR A 128 5.29 -18.25 -22.38
N ARG A 129 4.27 -19.08 -22.56
CA ARG A 129 2.87 -18.66 -22.61
C ARG A 129 2.44 -18.07 -21.26
N ASP A 130 2.73 -18.79 -20.15
CA ASP A 130 2.38 -18.36 -18.81
C ASP A 130 3.05 -17.02 -18.43
N ARG A 131 4.33 -16.84 -18.82
CA ARG A 131 5.03 -15.56 -18.61
C ARG A 131 4.34 -14.40 -19.33
N ARG A 132 3.97 -14.59 -20.59
CA ARG A 132 3.27 -13.55 -21.35
C ARG A 132 1.90 -13.21 -20.77
N GLU A 133 1.18 -14.20 -20.26
CA GLU A 133 -0.11 -13.99 -19.63
C GLU A 133 0.05 -13.24 -18.29
N ASN A 134 1.02 -13.62 -17.47
CA ASN A 134 1.36 -12.92 -16.25
C ASN A 134 1.78 -11.46 -16.50
N GLU A 135 2.64 -11.19 -17.48
CA GLU A 135 3.02 -9.82 -17.85
C GLU A 135 1.82 -8.97 -18.28
N ARG A 136 0.85 -9.56 -18.99
CA ARG A 136 -0.39 -8.86 -19.35
C ARG A 136 -1.25 -8.56 -18.14
N LEU A 137 -1.39 -9.52 -17.24
CA LEU A 137 -2.15 -9.36 -16.00
C LEU A 137 -1.51 -8.32 -15.09
N GLU A 138 -0.18 -8.35 -14.93
CA GLU A 138 0.55 -7.35 -14.14
C GLU A 138 0.37 -5.93 -14.69
N ARG A 139 0.42 -5.76 -16.02
CA ARG A 139 0.16 -4.46 -16.67
C ARG A 139 -1.28 -4.00 -16.44
N ALA A 140 -2.25 -4.89 -16.61
CA ALA A 140 -3.65 -4.56 -16.39
C ALA A 140 -3.95 -4.21 -14.93
N VAL A 141 -3.33 -4.92 -13.97
CA VAL A 141 -3.44 -4.61 -12.53
C VAL A 141 -2.78 -3.25 -12.22
N ALA A 142 -1.59 -2.98 -12.76
CA ALA A 142 -0.90 -1.71 -12.56
C ALA A 142 -1.72 -0.53 -13.13
N GLU A 143 -2.30 -0.68 -14.32
CA GLU A 143 -3.17 0.33 -14.94
C GLU A 143 -4.42 0.60 -14.11
N ARG A 144 -5.13 -0.45 -13.69
CA ARG A 144 -6.32 -0.32 -12.84
C ARG A 144 -6.00 0.26 -11.45
N SER A 145 -4.87 -0.11 -10.86
CA SER A 145 -4.46 0.47 -9.58
C SER A 145 -4.10 1.96 -9.71
N ALA A 146 -3.52 2.39 -10.83
CA ALA A 146 -3.26 3.79 -11.11
C ALA A 146 -4.55 4.59 -11.31
N GLU A 147 -5.52 4.07 -12.09
CA GLU A 147 -6.86 4.67 -12.26
C GLU A 147 -7.57 4.83 -10.91
N LEU A 148 -7.58 3.77 -10.09
CA LEU A 148 -8.20 3.80 -8.76
C LEU A 148 -7.51 4.81 -7.84
N ALA A 149 -6.19 4.90 -7.87
CA ALA A 149 -5.43 5.86 -7.08
C ALA A 149 -5.70 7.31 -7.53
N GLN A 150 -5.91 7.54 -8.82
CA GLN A 150 -6.29 8.84 -9.36
C GLN A 150 -7.71 9.21 -8.95
N ALA A 151 -8.68 8.33 -9.18
CA ALA A 151 -10.07 8.55 -8.78
C ALA A 151 -10.20 8.79 -7.26
N ASN A 152 -9.43 8.06 -6.45
CA ASN A 152 -9.43 8.25 -5.00
C ASN A 152 -8.84 9.61 -4.60
N ARG A 153 -7.78 10.09 -5.29
CA ARG A 153 -7.24 11.45 -5.08
C ARG A 153 -8.27 12.51 -5.44
N GLU A 154 -8.93 12.39 -6.58
CA GLU A 154 -9.99 13.31 -7.01
C GLU A 154 -11.15 13.34 -6.00
N LEU A 155 -11.57 12.17 -5.50
CA LEU A 155 -12.59 12.08 -4.44
C LEU A 155 -12.12 12.69 -3.11
N GLN A 156 -10.85 12.51 -2.75
CA GLN A 156 -10.27 13.11 -1.55
C GLN A 156 -10.19 14.62 -1.67
N GLU A 157 -9.75 15.15 -2.80
CA GLU A 157 -9.71 16.60 -3.08
C GLU A 157 -11.11 17.21 -3.07
N ALA A 158 -12.09 16.61 -3.71
CA ALA A 158 -13.50 17.01 -3.62
C ALA A 158 -14.02 16.96 -2.18
N SER A 159 -13.54 16.04 -1.35
CA SER A 159 -13.92 15.89 0.08
C SER A 159 -13.25 16.91 1.00
N LEU A 160 -12.28 17.72 0.54
CA LEU A 160 -11.58 18.74 1.35
C LEU A 160 -12.18 20.14 1.24
N SER A 161 -13.21 20.33 0.41
CA SER A 161 -13.93 21.58 0.26
C SER A 161 -15.36 21.46 0.77
N ASP A 162 -15.93 22.59 1.18
CA ASP A 162 -17.35 22.69 1.55
C ASP A 162 -18.20 22.86 0.28
N PRO A 163 -19.21 22.04 0.06
CA PRO A 163 -19.99 22.06 -1.19
C PRO A 163 -20.84 23.32 -1.39
N LEU A 164 -21.23 24.01 -0.31
CA LEU A 164 -22.02 25.22 -0.42
C LEU A 164 -21.18 26.45 -0.75
N THR A 165 -20.07 26.62 -0.01
CA THR A 165 -19.26 27.84 -0.08
C THR A 165 -18.04 27.74 -1.01
N GLY A 166 -17.65 26.52 -1.39
CA GLY A 166 -16.47 26.24 -2.21
C GLY A 166 -15.12 26.41 -1.50
N ILE A 167 -15.10 26.93 -0.27
CA ILE A 167 -13.89 27.08 0.54
C ILE A 167 -13.49 25.74 1.17
N ARG A 168 -12.36 25.70 1.88
CA ARG A 168 -11.91 24.48 2.58
C ARG A 168 -12.87 24.11 3.70
N ASN A 169 -12.93 22.79 4.00
CA ASN A 169 -13.73 22.26 5.10
C ASN A 169 -12.86 21.84 6.31
N ARG A 170 -13.49 21.43 7.41
CA ARG A 170 -12.81 21.00 8.63
C ARG A 170 -11.84 19.82 8.43
N ARG A 171 -12.12 18.93 7.45
CA ARG A 171 -11.22 17.79 7.13
C ARG A 171 -9.90 18.29 6.53
N PHE A 172 -9.94 19.34 5.70
CA PHE A 172 -8.74 19.98 5.19
C PHE A 172 -7.85 20.49 6.33
N PHE A 173 -8.44 21.16 7.33
CA PHE A 173 -7.69 21.62 8.50
C PHE A 173 -6.97 20.46 9.21
N GLN A 174 -7.67 19.38 9.50
CA GLN A 174 -7.12 18.22 10.19
C GLN A 174 -5.95 17.57 9.42
N SER A 175 -5.97 17.63 8.09
CA SER A 175 -4.91 17.05 7.26
C SER A 175 -3.69 17.95 7.09
N MET A 176 -3.87 19.27 7.07
CA MET A 176 -2.80 20.23 6.71
C MET A 176 -2.11 20.86 7.92
N ILE A 177 -2.85 21.17 8.97
CA ILE A 177 -2.35 21.92 10.13
C ILE A 177 -1.20 21.22 10.89
N PRO A 178 -1.16 19.88 11.05
CA PRO A 178 -0.04 19.23 11.75
C PRO A 178 1.33 19.53 11.15
N ALA A 179 1.43 19.66 9.82
CA ALA A 179 2.67 19.99 9.15
C ALA A 179 3.08 21.45 9.42
N ASP A 180 2.13 22.39 9.31
CA ASP A 180 2.37 23.83 9.54
C ASP A 180 2.72 24.11 11.02
N ALA A 181 2.03 23.46 11.96
CA ALA A 181 2.32 23.55 13.38
C ALA A 181 3.74 23.05 13.72
N SER A 182 4.14 21.94 13.11
CA SER A 182 5.49 21.42 13.24
C SER A 182 6.53 22.40 12.68
N GLN A 183 6.22 23.09 11.57
CA GLN A 183 7.09 24.10 10.98
C GLN A 183 7.20 25.33 11.88
N ALA A 184 6.07 25.86 12.38
CA ALA A 184 6.03 26.98 13.31
C ALA A 184 6.86 26.70 14.58
N THR A 185 6.69 25.51 15.17
CA THR A 185 7.45 25.08 16.36
C THR A 185 8.95 24.99 16.07
N ARG A 186 9.37 24.50 14.89
CA ARG A 186 10.79 24.42 14.52
C ARG A 186 11.42 25.78 14.31
N ALA A 187 10.69 26.77 13.80
CA ALA A 187 11.17 28.13 13.62
C ALA A 187 11.65 28.74 14.94
N TYR A 188 10.99 28.44 16.06
CA TYR A 188 11.42 28.89 17.38
C TYR A 188 12.64 28.13 17.94
N ARG A 189 12.86 26.88 17.55
CA ARG A 189 13.99 26.06 18.05
C ARG A 189 15.32 26.39 17.36
N GLY A 190 15.29 26.92 16.14
CA GLY A 190 16.47 27.19 15.31
C GLY A 190 17.06 28.59 15.47
N SER A 191 16.41 29.50 16.19
CA SER A 191 16.81 30.89 16.31
C SER A 191 17.46 31.17 17.69
N GLU A 192 18.75 31.24 17.75
CA GLU A 192 19.47 31.78 18.94
C GLU A 192 19.24 33.29 19.12
N VAL A 193 18.65 33.96 18.13
CA VAL A 193 18.31 35.38 18.15
C VAL A 193 16.79 35.51 18.16
N TYR A 194 16.20 35.56 19.34
CA TYR A 194 14.83 35.97 19.53
C TYR A 194 14.60 37.38 18.95
N GLY A 195 13.93 37.50 17.83
CA GLY A 195 13.51 38.82 17.42
C GLY A 195 13.21 39.12 15.96
N ARG A 196 13.44 38.27 14.97
CA ARG A 196 13.29 38.74 13.56
C ARG A 196 12.52 37.89 12.58
N ASP A 197 12.14 36.64 12.89
CA ASP A 197 11.40 35.81 11.91
C ASP A 197 10.43 34.82 12.60
N HIS A 198 9.67 35.29 13.60
CA HIS A 198 8.64 34.45 14.21
C HIS A 198 7.46 34.37 13.26
N ARG A 199 7.29 33.20 12.68
CA ARG A 199 6.20 32.89 11.74
C ARG A 199 5.14 32.06 12.45
N ASP A 200 4.25 32.76 13.17
CA ASP A 200 3.17 32.12 13.90
C ASP A 200 2.04 31.68 12.96
N LEU A 201 1.24 30.74 13.46
CA LEU A 201 -0.10 30.49 12.94
C LEU A 201 -1.08 31.26 13.84
N ILE A 202 -1.90 32.15 13.28
CA ILE A 202 -2.91 32.84 14.07
C ILE A 202 -4.28 32.32 13.63
N PHE A 203 -4.97 31.72 14.57
CA PHE A 203 -6.31 31.13 14.40
C PHE A 203 -7.39 32.12 14.76
N PHE A 204 -8.34 32.35 13.87
CA PHE A 204 -9.51 33.18 14.07
C PHE A 204 -10.77 32.34 13.88
N LEU A 205 -11.50 32.06 14.95
CA LEU A 205 -12.84 31.49 14.91
C LEU A 205 -13.83 32.63 14.73
N VAL A 206 -14.60 32.57 13.66
CA VAL A 206 -15.59 33.58 13.27
C VAL A 206 -16.97 32.96 13.26
N ASP A 207 -17.91 33.58 13.93
CA ASP A 207 -19.31 33.15 14.01
C ASP A 207 -20.23 34.31 13.65
N ILE A 208 -21.26 34.06 12.84
CA ILE A 208 -22.17 35.08 12.34
C ILE A 208 -23.24 35.37 13.40
N ASP A 209 -23.26 36.60 13.88
CA ASP A 209 -24.18 37.01 14.91
C ASP A 209 -25.65 36.85 14.48
N HIS A 210 -26.41 36.11 15.26
CA HIS A 210 -27.84 35.88 15.03
C HIS A 210 -28.15 35.29 13.63
N PHE A 211 -27.38 34.34 13.19
CA PHE A 211 -27.56 33.70 11.85
C PHE A 211 -28.87 32.89 11.82
N LYS A 212 -29.25 32.29 12.94
CA LYS A 212 -30.52 31.56 13.06
C LYS A 212 -31.70 32.44 12.67
N ASP A 213 -31.72 33.71 13.10
CA ASP A 213 -32.78 34.65 12.76
C ASP A 213 -32.91 34.90 11.26
N VAL A 214 -31.79 34.75 10.49
CA VAL A 214 -31.81 34.85 9.04
C VAL A 214 -32.60 33.69 8.46
N ASN A 215 -32.27 32.47 8.89
CA ASN A 215 -32.96 31.26 8.43
C ASN A 215 -34.45 31.27 8.81
N ASP A 216 -34.74 31.64 10.06
CA ASP A 216 -36.11 31.63 10.59
C ASP A 216 -36.98 32.68 9.88
N LYS A 217 -36.41 33.86 9.51
CA LYS A 217 -37.16 34.97 8.90
C LYS A 217 -37.19 34.90 7.37
N TYR A 218 -36.11 34.50 6.72
CA TYR A 218 -35.93 34.60 5.28
C TYR A 218 -35.77 33.24 4.59
N GLY A 219 -35.77 32.15 5.34
CA GLY A 219 -35.61 30.79 4.84
C GLY A 219 -34.12 30.38 4.62
N HIS A 220 -33.90 29.06 4.51
CA HIS A 220 -32.57 28.49 4.38
C HIS A 220 -31.83 28.93 3.12
N ASP A 221 -32.53 29.16 2.02
CA ASP A 221 -31.91 29.63 0.77
C ASP A 221 -31.29 31.02 0.92
N ALA A 222 -31.90 31.91 1.75
CA ALA A 222 -31.34 33.20 2.08
C ALA A 222 -30.12 33.09 2.98
N GLY A 223 -30.17 32.18 3.99
CA GLY A 223 -29.03 31.86 4.82
C GLY A 223 -27.84 31.32 4.03
N ASP A 224 -28.10 30.42 3.10
CA ASP A 224 -27.05 29.85 2.23
C ASP A 224 -26.39 30.94 1.37
N ARG A 225 -27.16 31.88 0.82
CA ARG A 225 -26.59 33.01 0.10
C ARG A 225 -25.73 33.89 0.99
N VAL A 226 -26.14 34.14 2.22
CA VAL A 226 -25.33 34.90 3.20
C VAL A 226 -24.02 34.16 3.49
N LEU A 227 -24.02 32.85 3.70
CA LEU A 227 -22.82 32.04 3.94
C LEU A 227 -21.85 32.10 2.75
N VAL A 228 -22.36 31.98 1.52
CA VAL A 228 -21.55 32.11 0.29
C VAL A 228 -20.90 33.49 0.19
N GLN A 229 -21.67 34.55 0.47
CA GLN A 229 -21.13 35.93 0.43
C GLN A 229 -20.09 36.17 1.54
N ILE A 230 -20.28 35.59 2.74
CA ILE A 230 -19.29 35.68 3.80
C ILE A 230 -18.00 34.99 3.39
N ALA A 231 -18.07 33.77 2.85
CA ALA A 231 -16.91 33.07 2.34
C ALA A 231 -16.17 33.92 1.28
N GLN A 232 -16.89 34.54 0.35
CA GLN A 232 -16.31 35.41 -0.67
C GLN A 232 -15.66 36.67 -0.07
N ARG A 233 -16.25 37.28 0.97
CA ARG A 233 -15.68 38.46 1.63
C ARG A 233 -14.42 38.08 2.42
N LEU A 234 -14.45 36.97 3.17
CA LEU A 234 -13.30 36.47 3.92
C LEU A 234 -12.16 36.04 2.99
N SER A 235 -12.47 35.48 1.81
CA SER A 235 -11.44 35.12 0.80
C SER A 235 -10.64 36.30 0.31
N ARG A 236 -11.18 37.54 0.38
CA ARG A 236 -10.45 38.77 0.02
C ARG A 236 -9.55 39.30 1.14
N VAL A 237 -9.73 38.80 2.35
CA VAL A 237 -8.91 39.16 3.52
C VAL A 237 -7.67 38.29 3.64
N VAL A 238 -7.80 37.03 3.25
CA VAL A 238 -6.72 36.01 3.34
C VAL A 238 -5.84 36.01 2.07
N ARG A 239 -4.58 35.68 2.23
CA ARG A 239 -3.64 35.48 1.12
C ARG A 239 -3.78 34.05 0.59
N GLU A 240 -3.21 33.75 -0.55
CA GLU A 240 -3.16 32.41 -1.11
C GLU A 240 -2.46 31.40 -0.17
N SER A 241 -1.50 31.88 0.62
CA SER A 241 -0.79 31.09 1.63
C SER A 241 -1.60 30.79 2.89
N ASP A 242 -2.69 31.54 3.14
CA ASP A 242 -3.50 31.42 4.34
C ASP A 242 -4.65 30.42 4.13
N PHE A 243 -5.31 30.01 5.19
CA PHE A 243 -6.44 29.08 5.08
C PHE A 243 -7.74 29.76 5.51
N LEU A 244 -8.77 29.58 4.68
CA LEU A 244 -10.15 29.89 4.99
C LEU A 244 -10.96 28.61 4.95
N ILE A 245 -11.59 28.27 6.08
CA ILE A 245 -12.22 27.00 6.32
C ILE A 245 -13.63 27.22 6.83
N ARG A 246 -14.61 26.52 6.29
CA ARG A 246 -15.91 26.40 6.92
C ARG A 246 -15.82 25.38 8.04
N TRP A 247 -15.89 25.86 9.29
CA TRP A 247 -15.66 25.06 10.48
C TRP A 247 -16.89 24.25 10.89
N GLY A 248 -18.07 24.83 10.75
CA GLY A 248 -19.37 24.25 11.04
C GLY A 248 -20.47 25.13 10.42
N GLY A 249 -21.71 24.86 10.60
CA GLY A 249 -22.89 25.58 10.10
C GLY A 249 -22.66 27.02 9.65
N GLU A 250 -22.58 27.94 10.64
CA GLU A 250 -22.37 29.38 10.48
C GLU A 250 -20.98 29.83 10.94
N GLU A 251 -20.10 28.87 11.26
CA GLU A 251 -18.76 29.12 11.79
C GLU A 251 -17.69 28.99 10.71
N PHE A 252 -16.74 29.92 10.71
CA PHE A 252 -15.57 29.94 9.83
C PHE A 252 -14.30 29.97 10.68
N LEU A 253 -13.26 29.28 10.20
CA LEU A 253 -11.92 29.36 10.74
C LEU A 253 -11.00 29.99 9.71
N VAL A 254 -10.38 31.11 10.08
CA VAL A 254 -9.32 31.75 9.28
C VAL A 254 -7.99 31.45 9.94
N VAL A 255 -7.00 30.99 9.19
CA VAL A 255 -5.66 30.73 9.67
C VAL A 255 -4.66 31.56 8.87
N PHE A 256 -4.11 32.57 9.49
CA PHE A 256 -3.00 33.31 8.92
C PHE A 256 -1.69 32.55 9.21
N ARG A 257 -0.97 32.26 8.15
CA ARG A 257 0.27 31.50 8.21
C ARG A 257 1.46 32.44 8.12
N ALA A 258 2.53 32.11 8.82
CA ALA A 258 3.74 32.92 8.86
C ALA A 258 3.45 34.40 9.18
N ALA A 259 2.55 34.64 10.13
CA ALA A 259 2.16 35.97 10.60
C ALA A 259 2.88 36.33 11.90
N GLU A 260 2.96 37.60 12.20
CA GLU A 260 3.41 38.07 13.51
C GLU A 260 2.21 38.11 14.48
N ARG A 261 2.38 37.58 15.68
CA ARG A 261 1.29 37.58 16.69
C ARG A 261 0.84 38.99 17.07
N SER A 262 1.72 39.99 16.95
CA SER A 262 1.39 41.41 17.12
C SER A 262 0.35 41.90 16.11
N ASP A 263 0.22 41.27 14.97
CA ASP A 263 -0.75 41.63 13.94
C ASP A 263 -2.16 41.10 14.26
N GLY A 264 -2.33 40.30 15.31
CA GLY A 264 -3.61 39.65 15.64
C GLY A 264 -4.78 40.62 15.71
N GLU A 265 -4.62 41.79 16.37
CA GLU A 265 -5.68 42.81 16.46
C GLU A 265 -5.99 43.45 15.09
N LEU A 266 -4.98 43.73 14.30
CA LEU A 266 -5.13 44.31 12.94
C LEU A 266 -5.87 43.30 12.02
N LEU A 267 -5.48 42.01 12.07
CA LEU A 267 -6.13 40.97 11.28
C LEU A 267 -7.57 40.75 11.73
N ALA A 268 -7.84 40.77 13.05
CA ALA A 268 -9.18 40.73 13.60
C ALA A 268 -10.05 41.88 13.09
N SER A 269 -9.52 43.11 13.10
CA SER A 269 -10.21 44.27 12.58
C SER A 269 -10.57 44.13 11.09
N ARG A 270 -9.64 43.58 10.28
CA ARG A 270 -9.88 43.33 8.86
C ARG A 270 -10.99 42.29 8.62
N ILE A 271 -11.05 41.24 9.42
CA ILE A 271 -12.13 40.24 9.37
C ILE A 271 -13.47 40.87 9.71
N LEU A 272 -13.56 41.62 10.82
CA LEU A 272 -14.77 42.32 11.23
C LEU A 272 -15.25 43.29 10.15
N GLN A 273 -14.34 44.11 9.60
CA GLN A 273 -14.67 45.09 8.56
C GLN A 273 -15.17 44.42 7.28
N ALA A 274 -14.59 43.30 6.87
CA ALA A 274 -15.00 42.55 5.69
C ALA A 274 -16.47 42.09 5.77
N ILE A 275 -16.91 41.69 6.98
CA ILE A 275 -18.28 41.21 7.18
C ILE A 275 -19.25 42.38 7.41
N ASN A 276 -18.88 43.32 8.30
CA ASN A 276 -19.76 44.43 8.72
C ASN A 276 -19.88 45.56 7.69
N GLY A 277 -18.93 45.66 6.74
CA GLY A 277 -18.78 46.81 5.86
C GLY A 277 -19.89 46.99 4.82
N ASN A 278 -20.63 45.96 4.46
CA ASN A 278 -21.66 45.99 3.44
C ASN A 278 -22.83 45.06 3.78
N GLU A 279 -24.02 45.38 3.34
CA GLU A 279 -25.19 44.54 3.42
C GLU A 279 -25.02 43.25 2.57
N PHE A 280 -25.70 42.22 2.98
CA PHE A 280 -25.78 40.93 2.27
C PHE A 280 -27.02 40.91 1.39
N ASP A 281 -26.87 40.42 0.19
CA ASP A 281 -27.98 40.21 -0.76
C ASP A 281 -28.68 38.88 -0.40
N LEU A 282 -29.96 38.96 -0.07
CA LEU A 282 -30.81 37.82 0.22
C LEU A 282 -31.45 37.18 -1.03
N GLY A 283 -31.28 37.81 -2.20
CA GLY A 283 -32.06 37.56 -3.42
C GLY A 283 -33.37 38.35 -3.41
N ASN A 284 -34.01 38.41 -4.59
CA ASN A 284 -35.26 39.14 -4.78
C ASN A 284 -35.24 40.61 -4.31
N GLY A 285 -34.05 41.26 -4.35
CA GLY A 285 -33.88 42.67 -3.94
C GLY A 285 -33.79 42.88 -2.43
N GLY A 286 -33.92 41.86 -1.60
CA GLY A 286 -33.74 41.95 -0.17
C GLY A 286 -32.28 42.12 0.25
N ARG A 287 -32.01 43.06 1.17
CA ARG A 287 -30.68 43.29 1.75
C ARG A 287 -30.71 43.21 3.27
N LEU A 288 -29.61 42.72 3.86
CA LEU A 288 -29.50 42.52 5.30
C LEU A 288 -28.10 42.90 5.78
N ALA A 289 -28.03 43.76 6.81
CA ALA A 289 -26.79 43.97 7.55
C ALA A 289 -26.60 42.87 8.59
N LYS A 290 -25.41 42.30 8.66
CA LYS A 290 -25.01 41.30 9.65
C LYS A 290 -23.63 41.62 10.18
N SER A 291 -23.42 41.27 11.46
CA SER A 291 -22.14 41.31 12.14
C SER A 291 -21.64 39.89 12.44
N CYS A 292 -20.43 39.83 12.89
CA CYS A 292 -19.84 38.59 13.40
C CYS A 292 -19.11 38.82 14.72
N SER A 293 -19.01 37.77 15.50
CA SER A 293 -18.12 37.66 16.64
C SER A 293 -16.90 36.84 16.28
N VAL A 294 -15.73 37.25 16.77
CA VAL A 294 -14.46 36.61 16.45
C VAL A 294 -13.68 36.31 17.72
N GLY A 295 -13.14 35.10 17.82
CA GLY A 295 -12.16 34.75 18.83
C GLY A 295 -10.84 34.37 18.19
N TRP A 296 -9.71 34.80 18.74
CA TRP A 296 -8.42 34.48 18.16
C TRP A 296 -7.33 34.16 19.16
N ALA A 297 -6.37 33.33 18.73
CA ALA A 297 -5.16 32.98 19.47
C ALA A 297 -4.03 32.60 18.51
N ALA A 298 -2.78 32.80 18.95
CA ALA A 298 -1.58 32.48 18.14
C ALA A 298 -0.95 31.15 18.59
N PHE A 299 -0.43 30.40 17.63
CA PHE A 299 0.36 29.17 17.84
C PHE A 299 1.78 29.35 17.27
N PRO A 300 2.84 28.94 17.98
CA PRO A 300 2.84 28.42 19.35
C PRO A 300 2.34 29.45 20.37
N TRP A 301 1.63 29.01 21.40
CA TRP A 301 1.10 29.94 22.42
C TRP A 301 2.21 30.75 23.10
N LEU A 302 3.22 30.03 23.57
CA LEU A 302 4.48 30.56 24.08
C LEU A 302 5.64 29.92 23.31
N PRO A 303 6.85 30.50 23.36
CA PRO A 303 8.04 29.82 22.85
C PRO A 303 8.10 28.38 23.39
N PRO A 304 8.48 27.37 22.58
CA PRO A 304 8.41 25.95 22.97
C PRO A 304 9.20 25.56 24.21
N ALA A 305 10.12 26.43 24.65
CA ALA A 305 10.83 26.27 25.93
C ALA A 305 9.92 26.47 27.16
N PHE A 306 8.76 27.12 26.99
CA PHE A 306 7.90 27.54 28.11
C PHE A 306 6.50 26.93 28.07
N SER A 307 6.06 26.45 26.92
CA SER A 307 4.74 25.82 26.78
C SER A 307 4.72 24.82 25.62
N ASN A 308 4.05 23.70 25.84
CA ASN A 308 3.82 22.65 24.84
C ASN A 308 2.33 22.54 24.46
N LEU A 309 1.58 23.66 24.49
CA LEU A 309 0.18 23.62 24.08
C LEU A 309 0.05 23.09 22.64
N SER A 310 -0.84 22.14 22.48
CA SER A 310 -1.22 21.61 21.18
C SER A 310 -2.04 22.62 20.38
N VAL A 311 -2.15 22.42 19.07
CA VAL A 311 -3.03 23.23 18.20
C VAL A 311 -4.47 23.22 18.70
N ASP A 312 -4.96 22.07 19.16
CA ASP A 312 -6.32 21.93 19.67
C ASP A 312 -6.54 22.74 20.96
N GLU A 313 -5.54 22.87 21.81
CA GLU A 313 -5.61 23.72 23.01
C GLU A 313 -5.59 25.21 22.65
N VAL A 314 -4.81 25.60 21.64
CA VAL A 314 -4.83 26.98 21.14
C VAL A 314 -6.15 27.32 20.44
N LEU A 315 -6.75 26.36 19.72
CA LEU A 315 -8.10 26.52 19.20
C LEU A 315 -9.15 26.70 20.30
N ARG A 316 -9.02 25.99 21.43
CA ARG A 316 -9.90 26.21 22.61
C ARG A 316 -9.73 27.60 23.20
N LEU A 317 -8.53 28.19 23.16
CA LEU A 317 -8.34 29.60 23.53
C LEU A 317 -9.05 30.54 22.57
N ALA A 318 -8.96 30.30 21.26
CA ALA A 318 -9.71 31.07 20.27
C ALA A 318 -11.22 30.94 20.47
N ASP A 319 -11.74 29.73 20.76
CA ASP A 319 -13.15 29.48 21.06
C ASP A 319 -13.60 30.21 22.32
N ARG A 320 -12.78 30.21 23.39
CA ARG A 320 -13.04 31.03 24.58
C ARG A 320 -13.13 32.51 24.23
N GLY A 321 -12.23 33.03 23.38
CA GLY A 321 -12.29 34.40 22.88
C GLY A 321 -13.61 34.69 22.15
N LEU A 322 -14.05 33.79 21.29
CA LEU A 322 -15.33 33.88 20.58
C LEU A 322 -16.52 33.90 21.51
N TYR A 323 -16.52 33.01 22.53
CA TYR A 323 -17.55 33.00 23.55
C TYR A 323 -17.63 34.35 24.30
N LEU A 324 -16.48 34.90 24.70
CA LEU A 324 -16.43 36.22 25.37
C LEU A 324 -16.92 37.35 24.45
N ALA A 325 -16.55 37.32 23.18
CA ALA A 325 -17.03 38.29 22.17
C ALA A 325 -18.57 38.26 22.08
N LYS A 326 -19.17 37.06 22.06
CA LYS A 326 -20.65 36.90 22.09
C LYS A 326 -21.30 37.39 23.36
N GLN A 327 -20.72 37.11 24.56
CA GLN A 327 -21.23 37.56 25.83
C GLN A 327 -21.17 39.08 26.03
N GLN A 328 -20.12 39.71 25.52
CA GLN A 328 -19.85 41.13 25.74
C GLN A 328 -20.51 42.05 24.71
N GLY A 329 -21.54 41.59 24.00
CA GLY A 329 -22.35 42.39 23.10
C GLY A 329 -22.21 42.08 21.61
N ARG A 330 -21.44 41.05 21.26
CA ARG A 330 -21.19 40.62 19.84
C ARG A 330 -20.49 41.71 19.01
N ASN A 331 -20.47 41.55 17.71
CA ASN A 331 -19.85 42.51 16.76
C ASN A 331 -18.46 42.99 17.24
N GLN A 332 -17.61 42.09 17.64
CA GLN A 332 -16.25 42.36 18.13
C GLN A 332 -15.38 41.14 18.04
N ALA A 333 -14.08 41.36 18.14
CA ALA A 333 -13.11 40.28 18.30
C ALA A 333 -12.48 40.30 19.71
N VAL A 334 -12.25 39.13 20.26
CA VAL A 334 -11.53 38.93 21.53
C VAL A 334 -10.35 37.99 21.28
N GLY A 335 -9.15 38.52 21.41
CA GLY A 335 -7.91 37.75 21.37
C GLY A 335 -7.52 37.23 22.72
N GLN A 336 -7.03 36.02 22.76
CA GLN A 336 -6.38 35.46 23.94
C GLN A 336 -4.87 35.52 23.70
N ILE A 337 -4.15 36.22 24.54
CA ILE A 337 -2.67 36.37 24.44
C ILE A 337 -2.02 36.12 25.80
N PRO A 338 -0.73 35.71 25.84
CA PRO A 338 -0.01 35.56 27.09
C PRO A 338 0.08 36.89 27.84
N THR A 339 -0.03 36.86 29.19
CA THR A 339 0.22 38.05 30.03
C THR A 339 1.72 38.43 29.98
N THR A 340 2.01 39.69 30.28
CA THR A 340 3.39 40.19 30.35
C THR A 340 4.21 39.53 31.44
N ASN A 341 3.58 38.88 32.42
CA ASN A 341 4.24 38.13 33.50
C ASN A 341 4.64 36.69 33.04
N CYS A 342 4.20 36.28 31.90
CA CYS A 342 4.73 35.07 31.28
C CYS A 342 6.21 35.28 30.93
N PRO A 343 7.11 34.36 31.27
CA PRO A 343 8.57 34.53 30.98
C PRO A 343 8.77 34.53 29.47
N THR A 344 8.55 35.68 28.85
CA THR A 344 8.94 35.94 27.48
C THR A 344 10.33 36.54 27.46
N THR A 345 11.23 35.96 26.70
CA THR A 345 12.64 36.36 26.63
C THR A 345 12.91 37.71 25.97
N ASN A 346 11.95 38.59 25.82
CA ASN A 346 12.08 39.89 25.19
C ASN A 346 12.03 41.04 26.21
N SER A 347 12.93 41.01 27.18
CA SER A 347 13.37 42.25 27.80
C SER A 347 14.88 42.25 27.90
N PRO A 348 15.60 43.05 27.12
CA PRO A 348 16.96 43.36 27.49
C PRO A 348 16.90 44.26 28.72
N ALA A 349 16.86 43.69 29.92
CA ALA A 349 17.14 44.41 31.13
C ALA A 349 18.64 44.53 31.27
N PRO A 350 19.26 45.71 31.05
CA PRO A 350 20.59 45.92 31.43
C PRO A 350 20.60 46.08 32.96
N ASN A 351 21.31 45.17 33.66
CA ASN A 351 21.79 45.35 35.00
C ASN A 351 20.76 45.42 36.14
N SER A 352 20.04 44.31 36.41
CA SER A 352 19.42 44.11 37.70
C SER A 352 19.82 42.73 38.28
N PRO A 353 20.49 42.71 39.49
CA PRO A 353 20.95 41.46 40.11
C PRO A 353 19.84 40.59 40.73
N ALA A 354 18.58 40.96 40.50
CA ALA A 354 17.41 40.22 41.08
C ALA A 354 16.77 39.24 40.11
N ALA A 355 17.22 39.13 38.84
CA ALA A 355 16.57 38.29 37.82
C ALA A 355 17.11 36.86 37.72
N THR A 356 18.03 36.44 38.60
CA THR A 356 18.77 35.18 38.44
C THR A 356 18.05 33.94 39.02
N ASN A 357 16.85 34.05 39.57
CA ASN A 357 16.21 32.96 40.29
C ASN A 357 14.89 32.43 39.68
N VAL A 358 14.51 32.82 38.46
CA VAL A 358 13.23 32.36 37.86
C VAL A 358 13.43 31.37 36.68
N ILE A 359 14.66 31.02 36.32
CA ILE A 359 14.94 30.16 35.15
C ILE A 359 15.10 28.67 35.56
N SER A 360 14.25 28.13 36.40
CA SER A 360 14.51 26.74 36.80
C SER A 360 13.34 25.75 36.65
N LYS A 361 12.34 25.98 35.81
CA LYS A 361 11.46 24.87 35.39
C LYS A 361 10.80 25.15 34.04
N PRO A 362 11.29 24.60 32.91
CA PRO A 362 10.66 24.72 31.60
C PRO A 362 9.33 23.96 31.45
N ASP A 363 8.94 23.14 32.44
CA ASP A 363 7.77 22.24 32.34
C ASP A 363 6.52 22.76 33.08
N LYS A 364 6.51 24.02 33.50
CA LYS A 364 5.44 24.50 34.40
C LYS A 364 4.11 24.71 33.69
N TYR A 365 4.04 24.96 32.39
CA TYR A 365 2.81 25.30 31.66
C TYR A 365 2.54 24.31 30.53
N CYS A 366 2.22 23.07 30.88
CA CYS A 366 2.03 21.98 29.94
C CYS A 366 0.60 21.85 29.40
N ASN A 367 -0.39 22.52 30.00
CA ASN A 367 -1.80 22.44 29.58
C ASN A 367 -2.55 23.75 29.76
N LEU A 368 -3.70 23.86 29.10
CA LEU A 368 -4.58 25.01 29.13
C LEU A 368 -5.14 25.31 30.53
N GLU A 369 -5.42 24.29 31.35
CA GLU A 369 -6.03 24.43 32.69
C GLU A 369 -5.09 25.19 33.60
N GLN A 370 -3.77 24.89 33.57
CA GLN A 370 -2.78 25.61 34.38
C GLN A 370 -2.65 27.07 33.98
N LEU A 371 -2.76 27.40 32.68
CA LEU A 371 -2.72 28.79 32.21
C LEU A 371 -3.93 29.59 32.69
N LEU A 372 -5.10 28.95 32.81
CA LEU A 372 -6.32 29.54 33.31
C LEU A 372 -6.28 29.74 34.83
N GLU A 373 -5.76 28.78 35.59
CA GLU A 373 -5.63 28.85 37.04
C GLU A 373 -4.63 29.93 37.48
N ASP A 374 -3.52 30.08 36.73
CA ASP A 374 -2.47 31.05 37.09
C ASP A 374 -2.72 32.45 36.49
N ASP A 375 -3.88 32.71 35.87
CA ASP A 375 -4.30 33.98 35.24
C ASP A 375 -3.24 34.52 34.23
N LEU A 376 -2.67 33.61 33.46
CA LEU A 376 -1.61 33.91 32.48
C LEU A 376 -2.16 34.24 31.09
N ILE A 377 -3.44 34.49 30.96
CA ILE A 377 -4.14 34.83 29.74
C ILE A 377 -4.68 36.22 29.83
N ARG A 378 -4.31 37.09 28.90
CA ARG A 378 -4.83 38.44 28.76
C ARG A 378 -5.79 38.52 27.56
N GLU A 379 -6.92 39.17 27.75
CA GLU A 379 -7.89 39.45 26.72
C GLU A 379 -7.58 40.78 26.02
N VAL A 380 -7.61 40.72 24.68
CA VAL A 380 -7.45 41.91 23.85
C VAL A 380 -8.71 42.07 23.00
N ARG A 381 -9.36 43.22 23.08
CA ARG A 381 -10.64 43.49 22.43
C ARG A 381 -10.46 44.40 21.21
N THR A 382 -11.05 44.03 20.12
CA THR A 382 -11.14 44.83 18.92
C THR A 382 -12.62 45.06 18.58
N PRO A 383 -13.16 46.26 18.74
CA PRO A 383 -14.56 46.54 18.45
C PRO A 383 -14.82 46.50 16.94
N GLY A 384 -15.98 45.96 16.56
CA GLY A 384 -16.47 46.06 15.18
C GLY A 384 -16.95 47.48 14.88
N SER A 385 -16.76 47.94 13.65
CA SER A 385 -17.36 49.15 13.18
C SER A 385 -18.89 49.02 13.19
N ILE A 386 -19.59 50.03 13.70
CA ILE A 386 -21.05 50.07 13.63
C ILE A 386 -21.42 50.20 12.14
N PRO A 387 -22.26 49.29 11.59
CA PRO A 387 -22.80 49.51 10.24
C PRO A 387 -23.48 50.85 10.23
N ASN A 388 -23.17 51.74 9.28
CA ASN A 388 -23.67 53.09 9.19
C ASN A 388 -25.18 53.17 9.49
N ALA A 389 -25.53 53.57 10.71
CA ALA A 389 -26.87 54.00 11.09
C ALA A 389 -27.20 55.37 10.48
N ARG A 390 -26.93 55.55 9.16
CA ARG A 390 -27.28 56.73 8.40
C ARG A 390 -28.34 56.41 7.35
N ALA A 391 -29.56 56.11 7.80
CA ALA A 391 -30.74 56.14 6.95
C ALA A 391 -32.08 56.34 7.69
N GLU A 392 -32.10 56.56 9.02
CA GLU A 392 -33.40 56.74 9.71
C GLU A 392 -33.63 58.15 10.35
N ILE A 393 -32.76 59.11 10.10
CA ILE A 393 -33.01 60.53 10.56
C ILE A 393 -33.38 61.43 9.38
N GLY A 394 -34.27 60.97 8.53
CA GLY A 394 -34.68 61.71 7.33
C GLY A 394 -36.16 61.70 7.03
N LYS A 395 -37.02 61.19 7.91
CA LYS A 395 -38.48 61.19 7.69
C LYS A 395 -39.31 61.58 8.92
N SER A 396 -38.94 62.60 9.62
CA SER A 396 -39.88 63.21 10.58
C SER A 396 -39.61 64.69 10.81
N VAL A 397 -39.58 65.52 9.74
CA VAL A 397 -39.88 66.93 9.80
C VAL A 397 -40.39 67.33 8.45
N SER A 398 -41.67 67.18 8.18
CA SER A 398 -42.56 68.03 7.37
C SER A 398 -43.97 67.45 7.34
N ALA A 399 -44.76 67.88 8.30
CA ALA A 399 -46.19 68.05 8.18
C ALA A 399 -46.60 69.18 9.13
#